data_5e21b1f6b228fabae2fb8c36cba27cb7
#
_entry.id   5e21b1f6b228fabae2fb8c36cba27cb7
#
_cell.length_a   1.000
_cell.length_b   1.000
_cell.length_c   1.000
_cell.angle_alpha   90.00
_cell.angle_beta   90.00
_cell.angle_gamma   90.00
#
_symmetry.space_group_name_H-M   'P 1'
#
loop_
_entity.id
_entity.type
_entity.pdbx_description
1 polymer ?
#
loop_
_entity_poly.entity_id
_entity_poly.type
_entity_poly.pdbx_seq_one_letter_code
_entity_poly.pdbx_strand_id
1 'polypeptide(L)'
;LLICTDGSKGSWDPSTNTNELTAIRKSEQRVAAEELGVLGEIIFLDYIDGELHAGVKERDTVASWIRKLKPEVLLSHDPWKRYRLHPDHHNAGQLAINGIVAARDPFFLTDSSLYPHRPSELFLFEPEECDHLETTDGYEKKKLNALESHKSQYLSTMGITEGNETKGLEDFRERIRKELIAFGDLTGKGMAEGFKRITEL
;
A
#
# COMPACT_ATOMS: atom_id res chain seq x y z
N LEU A 1 4.92 8.36 0.28
CA LEU A 1 4.70 6.91 0.26
C LEU A 1 5.87 6.20 0.94
N LEU A 2 5.59 5.13 1.70
CA LEU A 2 6.60 4.27 2.31
C LEU A 2 6.43 2.86 1.75
N ILE A 3 7.39 2.41 0.95
CA ILE A 3 7.39 1.11 0.28
C ILE A 3 8.31 0.18 1.07
N CYS A 4 7.77 -0.86 1.68
CA CYS A 4 8.50 -1.71 2.60
C CYS A 4 9.49 -2.63 1.88
N THR A 5 9.05 -3.33 0.83
CA THR A 5 9.85 -4.37 0.17
C THR A 5 10.24 -4.00 -1.25
N ASP A 6 11.29 -4.62 -1.75
CA ASP A 6 11.90 -4.34 -3.05
C ASP A 6 11.14 -4.97 -4.24
N GLY A 7 10.19 -5.88 -3.98
CA GLY A 7 9.41 -6.57 -4.99
C GLY A 7 10.22 -7.56 -5.86
N SER A 8 11.42 -7.94 -5.41
CA SER A 8 12.38 -8.74 -6.19
C SER A 8 11.90 -10.15 -6.56
N LYS A 9 10.95 -10.72 -5.79
CA LYS A 9 10.42 -12.08 -6.02
C LYS A 9 9.07 -12.11 -6.76
N GLY A 10 8.61 -10.98 -7.29
CA GLY A 10 7.28 -10.87 -7.90
C GLY A 10 7.21 -11.26 -9.38
N SER A 11 8.03 -12.17 -9.87
CA SER A 11 7.95 -12.74 -11.22
C SER A 11 7.66 -14.23 -11.17
N TRP A 12 6.90 -14.74 -12.15
CA TRP A 12 6.70 -16.18 -12.38
C TRP A 12 7.75 -16.79 -13.32
N ASP A 13 8.58 -15.96 -13.96
CA ASP A 13 9.70 -16.42 -14.80
C ASP A 13 10.94 -16.66 -13.95
N PRO A 14 11.41 -17.91 -13.81
CA PRO A 14 12.58 -18.23 -13.00
C PRO A 14 13.91 -17.68 -13.57
N SER A 15 13.90 -17.21 -14.81
CA SER A 15 15.08 -16.56 -15.43
C SER A 15 15.18 -15.06 -15.15
N THR A 16 14.18 -14.48 -14.47
CA THR A 16 14.13 -13.06 -14.18
C THR A 16 15.33 -12.62 -13.32
N ASN A 17 16.04 -11.59 -13.77
CA ASN A 17 17.03 -10.91 -12.96
C ASN A 17 16.34 -10.08 -11.87
N THR A 18 16.44 -10.51 -10.62
CA THR A 18 15.75 -9.88 -9.48
C THR A 18 16.20 -8.45 -9.22
N ASN A 19 17.47 -8.10 -9.49
CA ASN A 19 17.97 -6.74 -9.35
C ASN A 19 17.38 -5.79 -10.40
N GLU A 20 17.27 -6.27 -11.64
CA GLU A 20 16.62 -5.51 -12.71
C GLU A 20 15.13 -5.33 -12.43
N LEU A 21 14.45 -6.39 -11.97
CA LEU A 21 13.05 -6.33 -11.59
C LEU A 21 12.83 -5.30 -10.47
N THR A 22 13.67 -5.28 -9.45
CA THR A 22 13.63 -4.26 -8.38
C THR A 22 13.74 -2.84 -8.94
N ALA A 23 14.67 -2.60 -9.86
CA ALA A 23 14.85 -1.28 -10.48
C ALA A 23 13.62 -0.88 -11.31
N ILE A 24 13.06 -1.80 -12.09
CA ILE A 24 11.83 -1.61 -12.86
C ILE A 24 10.67 -1.24 -11.91
N ARG A 25 10.43 -2.01 -10.86
CA ARG A 25 9.35 -1.78 -9.89
C ARG A 25 9.45 -0.45 -9.17
N LYS A 26 10.65 -0.04 -8.79
CA LYS A 26 10.88 1.30 -8.23
C LYS A 26 10.54 2.41 -9.22
N SER A 27 10.83 2.22 -10.51
CA SER A 27 10.46 3.16 -11.56
C SER A 27 8.95 3.20 -11.75
N GLU A 28 8.30 2.05 -11.85
CA GLU A 28 6.84 1.93 -11.99
C GLU A 28 6.10 2.56 -10.80
N GLN A 29 6.59 2.35 -9.58
CA GLN A 29 6.03 2.96 -8.38
C GLN A 29 6.11 4.50 -8.41
N ARG A 30 7.18 5.07 -8.97
CA ARG A 30 7.27 6.53 -9.13
C ARG A 30 6.25 7.05 -10.15
N VAL A 31 6.08 6.34 -11.27
CA VAL A 31 5.06 6.70 -12.27
C VAL A 31 3.66 6.59 -11.67
N ALA A 32 3.36 5.51 -10.95
CA ALA A 32 2.08 5.34 -10.26
C ALA A 32 1.80 6.47 -9.25
N ALA A 33 2.81 6.89 -8.50
CA ALA A 33 2.69 7.99 -7.55
C ALA A 33 2.42 9.34 -8.27
N GLU A 34 3.05 9.57 -9.43
CA GLU A 34 2.81 10.76 -10.26
C GLU A 34 1.36 10.77 -10.78
N GLU A 35 0.84 9.64 -11.29
CA GLU A 35 -0.55 9.51 -11.73
C GLU A 35 -1.56 9.80 -10.61
N LEU A 36 -1.24 9.40 -9.37
CA LEU A 36 -2.06 9.72 -8.18
C LEU A 36 -1.93 11.17 -7.74
N GLY A 37 -0.90 11.89 -8.20
CA GLY A 37 -0.60 13.26 -7.78
C GLY A 37 0.05 13.33 -6.40
N VAL A 38 0.86 12.36 -6.04
CA VAL A 38 1.64 12.36 -4.78
C VAL A 38 2.67 13.49 -4.80
N LEU A 39 2.60 14.38 -3.83
CA LEU A 39 3.47 15.55 -3.71
C LEU A 39 4.70 15.32 -2.82
N GLY A 40 4.66 14.28 -1.98
CA GLY A 40 5.72 13.99 -1.02
C GLY A 40 6.73 12.96 -1.51
N GLU A 41 7.65 12.62 -0.61
CA GLU A 41 8.71 11.64 -0.89
C GLU A 41 8.15 10.23 -1.14
N ILE A 42 8.82 9.48 -2.01
CA ILE A 42 8.63 8.04 -2.17
C ILE A 42 9.85 7.37 -1.58
N ILE A 43 9.65 6.72 -0.45
CA ILE A 43 10.69 6.12 0.37
C ILE A 43 10.67 4.61 0.14
N PHE A 44 11.80 4.04 -0.26
CA PHE A 44 11.99 2.61 -0.39
C PHE A 44 12.83 2.11 0.77
N LEU A 45 12.29 1.19 1.59
CA LEU A 45 13.01 0.61 2.72
C LEU A 45 13.88 -0.58 2.31
N ASP A 46 13.65 -1.10 1.10
CA ASP A 46 14.45 -2.16 0.46
C ASP A 46 14.59 -3.45 1.28
N TYR A 47 13.58 -3.79 2.10
CA TYR A 47 13.50 -5.14 2.64
C TYR A 47 13.24 -6.14 1.50
N ILE A 48 13.78 -7.34 1.63
CA ILE A 48 13.62 -8.38 0.60
C ILE A 48 12.16 -8.80 0.53
N ASP A 49 11.60 -8.85 -0.68
CA ASP A 49 10.24 -9.31 -0.95
C ASP A 49 10.01 -10.73 -0.38
N GLY A 50 8.92 -10.91 0.36
CA GLY A 50 8.58 -12.14 1.07
C GLY A 50 9.33 -12.37 2.40
N GLU A 51 10.19 -11.43 2.81
CA GLU A 51 11.02 -11.56 4.03
C GLU A 51 10.85 -10.37 5.01
N LEU A 52 9.81 -9.57 4.83
CA LEU A 52 9.52 -8.47 5.75
C LEU A 52 9.17 -9.03 7.14
N HIS A 53 9.84 -8.55 8.17
CA HIS A 53 9.54 -8.86 9.56
C HIS A 53 8.90 -7.68 10.28
N ALA A 54 7.91 -7.95 11.13
CA ALA A 54 7.32 -6.94 12.02
C ALA A 54 8.08 -6.89 13.37
N GLY A 55 9.42 -6.86 13.30
CA GLY A 55 10.32 -6.81 14.44
C GLY A 55 10.53 -5.41 15.00
N VAL A 56 11.33 -5.32 16.07
CA VAL A 56 11.63 -4.05 16.76
C VAL A 56 12.37 -3.07 15.84
N LYS A 57 13.34 -3.56 15.08
CA LYS A 57 14.14 -2.72 14.17
C LYS A 57 13.28 -2.10 13.06
N GLU A 58 12.44 -2.89 12.43
CA GLU A 58 11.53 -2.48 11.37
C GLU A 58 10.46 -1.52 11.90
N ARG A 59 9.90 -1.81 13.10
CA ARG A 59 9.00 -0.89 13.83
C ARG A 59 9.65 0.47 14.04
N ASP A 60 10.87 0.51 14.54
CA ASP A 60 11.58 1.75 14.86
C ASP A 60 11.91 2.54 13.58
N THR A 61 12.17 1.85 12.47
CA THR A 61 12.29 2.48 11.15
C THR A 61 10.98 3.16 10.74
N VAL A 62 9.85 2.45 10.80
CA VAL A 62 8.53 3.03 10.45
C VAL A 62 8.17 4.18 11.40
N ALA A 63 8.38 4.01 12.71
CA ALA A 63 8.13 5.05 13.70
C ALA A 63 8.97 6.33 13.46
N SER A 64 10.22 6.17 13.04
CA SER A 64 11.09 7.30 12.68
C SER A 64 10.52 8.07 11.48
N TRP A 65 10.01 7.37 10.46
CA TRP A 65 9.37 8.01 9.32
C TRP A 65 8.05 8.69 9.69
N ILE A 66 7.23 8.09 10.57
CA ILE A 66 6.02 8.73 11.10
C ILE A 66 6.38 10.03 11.82
N ARG A 67 7.41 10.03 12.68
CA ARG A 67 7.87 11.25 13.36
C ARG A 67 8.43 12.30 12.40
N LYS A 68 9.13 11.88 11.34
CA LYS A 68 9.70 12.79 10.33
C LYS A 68 8.61 13.40 9.45
N LEU A 69 7.69 12.60 8.94
CA LEU A 69 6.67 13.04 7.98
C LEU A 69 5.44 13.66 8.65
N LYS A 70 5.20 13.35 9.92
CA LYS A 70 4.07 13.83 10.73
C LYS A 70 2.71 13.71 10.01
N PRO A 71 2.34 12.53 9.51
CA PRO A 71 1.07 12.36 8.83
C PRO A 71 -0.09 12.60 9.81
N GLU A 72 -1.13 13.28 9.35
CA GLU A 72 -2.40 13.39 10.07
C GLU A 72 -3.20 12.09 9.94
N VAL A 73 -3.23 11.54 8.72
CA VAL A 73 -3.86 10.26 8.40
C VAL A 73 -2.81 9.29 7.88
N LEU A 74 -2.81 8.07 8.39
CA LEU A 74 -1.96 6.99 7.90
C LEU A 74 -2.83 5.92 7.23
N LEU A 75 -2.43 5.46 6.04
CA LEU A 75 -3.08 4.36 5.34
C LEU A 75 -2.14 3.15 5.33
N SER A 76 -2.67 1.95 5.58
CA SER A 76 -1.89 0.71 5.53
C SER A 76 -2.76 -0.51 5.22
N HIS A 77 -2.11 -1.65 4.99
CA HIS A 77 -2.79 -2.94 4.95
C HIS A 77 -3.48 -3.25 6.28
N ASP A 78 -4.60 -3.97 6.21
CA ASP A 78 -5.21 -4.58 7.40
C ASP A 78 -4.42 -5.85 7.81
N PRO A 79 -3.73 -5.84 8.97
CA PRO A 79 -2.98 -7.01 9.42
C PRO A 79 -3.87 -8.15 9.93
N TRP A 80 -5.14 -7.91 10.17
CA TRP A 80 -6.11 -8.93 10.62
C TRP A 80 -6.90 -9.55 9.47
N LYS A 81 -6.63 -9.12 8.22
CA LYS A 81 -7.30 -9.67 7.04
C LYS A 81 -7.07 -11.17 6.94
N ARG A 82 -8.12 -11.94 7.26
CA ARG A 82 -8.09 -13.40 7.14
C ARG A 82 -7.77 -13.85 5.72
N TYR A 83 -7.05 -14.94 5.62
CA TYR A 83 -6.69 -15.57 4.35
C TYR A 83 -5.86 -14.70 3.40
N ARG A 84 -5.28 -13.61 3.89
CA ARG A 84 -4.25 -12.89 3.15
C ARG A 84 -2.95 -13.68 3.22
N LEU A 85 -2.60 -14.34 2.11
CA LEU A 85 -1.52 -15.34 2.09
C LEU A 85 -0.12 -14.71 2.07
N HIS A 86 0.03 -13.52 1.46
CA HIS A 86 1.36 -12.89 1.36
C HIS A 86 1.77 -12.31 2.71
N PRO A 87 2.88 -12.80 3.33
CA PRO A 87 3.27 -12.41 4.68
C PRO A 87 3.60 -10.92 4.79
N ASP A 88 4.18 -10.31 3.76
CA ASP A 88 4.58 -8.90 3.80
C ASP A 88 3.40 -7.95 3.96
N HIS A 89 2.23 -8.25 3.40
CA HIS A 89 1.04 -7.42 3.59
C HIS A 89 0.58 -7.42 5.05
N HIS A 90 0.57 -8.60 5.69
CA HIS A 90 0.29 -8.71 7.12
C HIS A 90 1.33 -7.95 7.95
N ASN A 91 2.62 -8.17 7.66
CA ASN A 91 3.71 -7.55 8.39
C ASN A 91 3.78 -6.03 8.17
N ALA A 92 3.48 -5.53 6.97
CA ALA A 92 3.39 -4.10 6.71
C ALA A 92 2.26 -3.44 7.52
N GLY A 93 1.08 -4.07 7.60
CA GLY A 93 -0.01 -3.61 8.45
C GLY A 93 0.37 -3.61 9.93
N GLN A 94 1.00 -4.68 10.41
CA GLN A 94 1.47 -4.78 11.79
C GLN A 94 2.54 -3.73 12.11
N LEU A 95 3.44 -3.45 11.17
CA LEU A 95 4.46 -2.39 11.30
C LEU A 95 3.85 -0.99 11.34
N ALA A 96 2.80 -0.72 10.59
CA ALA A 96 2.09 0.54 10.66
C ALA A 96 1.50 0.77 12.06
N ILE A 97 0.82 -0.22 12.62
CA ILE A 97 0.22 -0.15 13.97
C ILE A 97 1.30 -0.01 15.04
N ASN A 98 2.29 -0.89 15.05
CA ASN A 98 3.39 -0.85 16.02
C ASN A 98 4.21 0.44 15.88
N GLY A 99 4.40 0.92 14.63
CA GLY A 99 5.08 2.16 14.31
C GLY A 99 4.37 3.39 14.86
N ILE A 100 3.03 3.45 14.77
CA ILE A 100 2.22 4.51 15.37
C ILE A 100 2.42 4.54 16.89
N VAL A 101 2.32 3.38 17.55
CA VAL A 101 2.52 3.28 18.99
C VAL A 101 3.90 3.77 19.40
N ALA A 102 4.95 3.34 18.70
CA ALA A 102 6.31 3.78 18.99
C ALA A 102 6.57 5.26 18.60
N ALA A 103 5.89 5.77 17.57
CA ALA A 103 6.05 7.15 17.14
C ALA A 103 5.44 8.17 18.10
N ARG A 104 4.28 7.83 18.69
CA ARG A 104 3.56 8.74 19.61
C ARG A 104 4.16 8.81 21.01
N ASP A 105 4.85 7.76 21.43
CA ASP A 105 5.32 7.62 22.82
C ASP A 105 6.76 8.15 22.97
N PRO A 106 7.04 9.08 23.90
CA PRO A 106 8.36 9.68 24.07
C PRO A 106 9.42 8.70 24.59
N PHE A 107 9.02 7.56 25.17
CA PHE A 107 9.96 6.56 25.66
C PHE A 107 10.47 5.57 24.57
N PHE A 108 9.95 5.68 23.35
CA PHE A 108 10.52 5.00 22.19
C PHE A 108 11.43 5.94 21.41
N LEU A 109 12.43 5.38 20.72
CA LEU A 109 13.38 6.13 19.88
C LEU A 109 14.08 7.26 20.68
N THR A 110 14.49 6.99 21.90
CA THR A 110 15.06 7.98 22.83
C THR A 110 16.34 8.62 22.32
N ASP A 111 17.09 7.90 21.47
CA ASP A 111 18.33 8.41 20.85
C ASP A 111 18.07 9.25 19.58
N SER A 112 16.80 9.41 19.20
CA SER A 112 16.40 10.19 18.03
C SER A 112 16.18 11.65 18.39
N SER A 113 16.62 12.56 17.51
CA SER A 113 16.27 13.98 17.58
C SER A 113 14.84 14.30 17.14
N LEU A 114 14.09 13.30 16.66
CA LEU A 114 12.73 13.47 16.19
C LEU A 114 11.73 13.49 17.35
N TYR A 115 10.90 14.52 17.40
CA TYR A 115 9.85 14.63 18.42
C TYR A 115 8.74 13.58 18.20
N PRO A 116 8.11 13.07 19.27
CA PRO A 116 6.95 12.22 19.18
C PRO A 116 5.86 12.80 18.29
N HIS A 117 5.18 11.94 17.54
CA HIS A 117 4.05 12.31 16.71
C HIS A 117 2.97 11.24 16.75
N ARG A 118 1.71 11.65 16.92
CA ARG A 118 0.53 10.79 16.88
C ARG A 118 -0.31 11.18 15.66
N PRO A 119 -0.47 10.32 14.65
CA PRO A 119 -1.50 10.51 13.63
C PRO A 119 -2.89 10.60 14.26
N SER A 120 -3.81 11.31 13.64
CA SER A 120 -5.20 11.41 14.11
C SER A 120 -5.99 10.16 13.77
N GLU A 121 -5.68 9.55 12.62
CA GLU A 121 -6.44 8.43 12.07
C GLU A 121 -5.54 7.41 11.38
N LEU A 122 -5.96 6.15 11.46
CA LEU A 122 -5.41 5.05 10.67
C LEU A 122 -6.52 4.45 9.81
N PHE A 123 -6.30 4.40 8.51
CA PHE A 123 -7.17 3.73 7.55
C PHE A 123 -6.51 2.44 7.08
N LEU A 124 -7.15 1.31 7.34
CA LEU A 124 -6.70 0.01 6.85
C LEU A 124 -7.47 -0.32 5.57
N PHE A 125 -6.77 -0.38 4.44
CA PHE A 125 -7.36 -0.73 3.15
C PHE A 125 -7.48 -2.25 2.98
N GLU A 126 -8.41 -2.68 2.10
CA GLU A 126 -8.82 -4.08 1.95
C GLU A 126 -9.16 -4.74 3.29
N PRO A 127 -10.02 -4.10 4.12
CA PRO A 127 -10.22 -4.52 5.50
C PRO A 127 -10.94 -5.86 5.62
N GLU A 128 -10.73 -6.55 6.76
CA GLU A 128 -11.57 -7.67 7.15
C GLU A 128 -12.98 -7.19 7.52
N GLU A 129 -13.03 -6.08 8.26
CA GLU A 129 -14.28 -5.43 8.67
C GLU A 129 -14.28 -3.98 8.19
N CYS A 130 -15.13 -3.70 7.19
CA CYS A 130 -15.29 -2.34 6.66
C CYS A 130 -16.28 -1.55 7.52
N ASP A 131 -15.86 -0.40 8.02
CA ASP A 131 -16.72 0.54 8.78
C ASP A 131 -16.61 1.98 8.29
N HIS A 132 -15.82 2.22 7.27
CA HIS A 132 -15.63 3.53 6.67
C HIS A 132 -15.55 3.44 5.15
N LEU A 133 -16.22 4.36 4.47
CA LEU A 133 -16.29 4.41 3.00
C LEU A 133 -15.90 5.81 2.52
N GLU A 134 -14.90 5.88 1.65
CA GLU A 134 -14.49 7.13 0.98
C GLU A 134 -14.94 7.12 -0.47
N THR A 135 -15.57 8.21 -0.91
CA THR A 135 -15.98 8.36 -2.31
C THR A 135 -14.77 8.53 -3.23
N THR A 136 -14.78 7.80 -4.34
CA THR A 136 -13.76 7.86 -5.38
C THR A 136 -14.28 8.50 -6.67
N ASP A 137 -15.45 9.14 -6.62
CA ASP A 137 -16.04 9.79 -7.78
C ASP A 137 -15.09 10.83 -8.39
N GLY A 138 -14.83 10.70 -9.69
CA GLY A 138 -13.88 11.53 -10.42
C GLY A 138 -12.41 11.09 -10.31
N TYR A 139 -12.08 10.10 -9.48
CA TYR A 139 -10.71 9.60 -9.29
C TYR A 139 -10.45 8.22 -9.91
N GLU A 140 -11.49 7.55 -10.44
CA GLU A 140 -11.38 6.22 -11.07
C GLU A 140 -10.24 6.15 -12.09
N LYS A 141 -10.17 7.13 -13.00
CA LYS A 141 -9.14 7.15 -14.03
C LYS A 141 -7.73 7.23 -13.45
N LYS A 142 -7.52 8.04 -12.41
CA LYS A 142 -6.22 8.15 -11.72
C LYS A 142 -5.83 6.83 -11.06
N LYS A 143 -6.79 6.17 -10.39
CA LYS A 143 -6.57 4.85 -9.79
C LYS A 143 -6.16 3.83 -10.84
N LEU A 144 -6.89 3.74 -11.94
CA LEU A 144 -6.59 2.80 -13.04
C LEU A 144 -5.22 3.08 -13.64
N ASN A 145 -4.90 4.33 -13.98
CA ASN A 145 -3.61 4.71 -14.54
C ASN A 145 -2.45 4.33 -13.60
N ALA A 146 -2.61 4.59 -12.30
CA ALA A 146 -1.60 4.24 -11.30
C ALA A 146 -1.38 2.73 -11.21
N LEU A 147 -2.46 1.93 -11.19
CA LEU A 147 -2.36 0.48 -11.19
C LEU A 147 -1.70 -0.04 -12.47
N GLU A 148 -2.11 0.45 -13.64
CA GLU A 148 -1.58 0.06 -14.95
C GLU A 148 -0.13 0.49 -15.17
N SER A 149 0.40 1.41 -14.37
CA SER A 149 1.82 1.77 -14.40
C SER A 149 2.73 0.62 -13.96
N HIS A 150 2.21 -0.35 -13.20
CA HIS A 150 2.93 -1.53 -12.72
C HIS A 150 2.96 -2.66 -13.76
N LYS A 151 3.57 -2.42 -14.92
CA LYS A 151 3.60 -3.36 -16.06
C LYS A 151 4.29 -4.67 -15.72
N SER A 152 5.32 -4.66 -14.88
CA SER A 152 6.01 -5.87 -14.41
C SER A 152 5.09 -6.81 -13.62
N GLN A 153 3.93 -6.32 -13.18
CA GLN A 153 2.93 -7.08 -12.43
C GLN A 153 1.72 -7.53 -13.27
N TYR A 154 1.72 -7.27 -14.56
CA TYR A 154 0.59 -7.61 -15.44
C TYR A 154 0.26 -9.09 -15.35
N LEU A 155 1.25 -9.96 -15.52
CA LEU A 155 1.05 -11.41 -15.47
C LEU A 155 0.78 -11.90 -14.04
N SER A 156 1.63 -11.51 -13.11
CA SER A 156 1.63 -12.08 -11.75
C SER A 156 0.47 -11.62 -10.86
N THR A 157 -0.03 -10.39 -11.09
CA THR A 157 -1.03 -9.76 -10.21
C THR A 157 -2.33 -9.42 -10.93
N MET A 158 -2.25 -8.96 -12.17
CA MET A 158 -3.42 -8.48 -12.89
C MET A 158 -4.07 -9.52 -13.78
N GLY A 159 -3.35 -10.63 -14.08
CA GLY A 159 -3.83 -11.70 -14.96
C GLY A 159 -3.77 -11.33 -16.46
N ILE A 160 -2.93 -10.35 -16.80
CA ILE A 160 -2.74 -9.87 -18.19
C ILE A 160 -1.60 -10.67 -18.82
N THR A 161 -1.90 -11.44 -19.86
CA THR A 161 -0.93 -12.30 -20.53
C THR A 161 -0.41 -11.68 -21.81
N GLU A 162 0.80 -12.07 -22.21
CA GLU A 162 1.39 -11.69 -23.50
C GLU A 162 0.48 -12.10 -24.66
N GLY A 163 0.30 -11.19 -25.63
CA GLY A 163 -0.59 -11.40 -26.78
C GLY A 163 -2.07 -11.18 -26.50
N ASN A 164 -2.46 -10.89 -25.26
CA ASN A 164 -3.84 -10.59 -24.88
C ASN A 164 -3.96 -9.32 -24.00
N GLU A 165 -2.99 -8.41 -24.13
CA GLU A 165 -2.86 -7.25 -23.24
C GLU A 165 -4.10 -6.35 -23.28
N THR A 166 -4.64 -6.08 -24.49
CA THR A 166 -5.79 -5.19 -24.64
C THR A 166 -7.00 -5.71 -23.87
N LYS A 167 -7.35 -6.99 -24.11
CA LYS A 167 -8.49 -7.61 -23.41
C LYS A 167 -8.21 -7.78 -21.91
N GLY A 168 -7.00 -8.19 -21.55
CA GLY A 168 -6.59 -8.35 -20.17
C GLY A 168 -6.70 -7.04 -19.36
N LEU A 169 -6.31 -5.91 -19.96
CA LEU A 169 -6.49 -4.57 -19.37
C LEU A 169 -7.96 -4.20 -19.23
N GLU A 170 -8.79 -4.48 -20.24
CA GLU A 170 -10.23 -4.23 -20.16
C GLU A 170 -10.88 -5.02 -19.02
N ASP A 171 -10.60 -6.32 -18.94
CA ASP A 171 -11.12 -7.22 -17.90
C ASP A 171 -10.63 -6.77 -16.49
N PHE A 172 -9.38 -6.33 -16.38
CA PHE A 172 -8.81 -5.76 -15.14
C PHE A 172 -9.54 -4.48 -14.72
N ARG A 173 -9.71 -3.52 -15.64
CA ARG A 173 -10.41 -2.26 -15.40
C ARG A 173 -11.85 -2.51 -14.95
N GLU A 174 -12.54 -3.44 -15.60
CA GLU A 174 -13.91 -3.78 -15.24
C GLU A 174 -13.99 -4.39 -13.83
N ARG A 175 -13.03 -5.23 -13.45
CA ARG A 175 -12.94 -5.79 -12.09
C ARG A 175 -12.80 -4.67 -11.05
N ILE A 176 -11.87 -3.73 -11.25
CA ILE A 176 -11.67 -2.59 -10.34
C ILE A 176 -12.94 -1.73 -10.24
N ARG A 177 -13.59 -1.43 -11.38
CA ARG A 177 -14.85 -0.67 -11.38
C ARG A 177 -15.94 -1.38 -10.59
N LYS A 178 -16.10 -2.67 -10.77
CA LYS A 178 -17.10 -3.46 -10.02
C LYS A 178 -16.88 -3.40 -8.53
N GLU A 179 -15.62 -3.44 -8.08
CA GLU A 179 -15.26 -3.31 -6.67
C GLU A 179 -15.63 -1.92 -6.13
N LEU A 180 -15.29 -0.85 -6.87
CA LEU A 180 -15.61 0.53 -6.48
C LEU A 180 -17.13 0.78 -6.43
N ILE A 181 -17.88 0.26 -7.41
CA ILE A 181 -19.35 0.36 -7.46
C ILE A 181 -19.96 -0.40 -6.28
N ALA A 182 -19.48 -1.61 -5.98
CA ALA A 182 -20.00 -2.41 -4.87
C ALA A 182 -19.89 -1.69 -3.52
N PHE A 183 -18.79 -0.96 -3.27
CA PHE A 183 -18.69 -0.09 -2.10
C PHE A 183 -19.54 1.17 -2.23
N GLY A 184 -19.64 1.75 -3.43
CA GLY A 184 -20.49 2.90 -3.71
C GLY A 184 -21.96 2.63 -3.43
N ASP A 185 -22.45 1.47 -3.80
CA ASP A 185 -23.84 1.04 -3.56
C ASP A 185 -24.20 1.02 -2.06
N LEU A 186 -23.22 0.73 -1.19
CA LEU A 186 -23.40 0.78 0.27
C LEU A 186 -23.60 2.22 0.80
N THR A 187 -23.09 3.22 0.08
CA THR A 187 -23.24 4.64 0.45
C THR A 187 -24.43 5.30 -0.22
N GLY A 188 -25.01 4.68 -1.25
CA GLY A 188 -25.96 5.31 -2.17
C GLY A 188 -25.31 6.42 -3.04
N LYS A 189 -23.98 6.40 -3.19
CA LYS A 189 -23.18 7.39 -3.94
C LYS A 189 -22.24 6.64 -4.89
N GLY A 190 -22.25 6.92 -6.13
CA GLY A 190 -21.34 6.53 -7.22
C GLY A 190 -20.34 5.40 -6.93
N MET A 191 -19.06 5.74 -6.85
CA MET A 191 -17.97 4.79 -6.55
C MET A 191 -17.30 5.11 -5.22
N ALA A 192 -16.88 4.09 -4.45
CA ALA A 192 -16.21 4.27 -3.18
C ALA A 192 -15.12 3.20 -2.94
N GLU A 193 -14.25 3.47 -1.98
CA GLU A 193 -13.33 2.50 -1.37
C GLU A 193 -13.69 2.26 0.09
N GLY A 194 -13.50 1.01 0.53
CA GLY A 194 -13.78 0.59 1.90
C GLY A 194 -12.53 0.52 2.76
N PHE A 195 -12.66 0.97 4.01
CA PHE A 195 -11.59 0.96 5.00
C PHE A 195 -12.10 0.49 6.36
N LYS A 196 -11.19 -0.02 7.17
CA LYS A 196 -11.35 0.00 8.62
C LYS A 196 -10.73 1.28 9.14
N ARG A 197 -11.51 2.13 9.79
CA ARG A 197 -11.04 3.39 10.38
C ARG A 197 -10.78 3.23 11.86
N ILE A 198 -9.62 3.70 12.34
CA ILE A 198 -9.24 3.72 13.74
C ILE A 198 -8.84 5.15 14.10
N THR A 199 -9.48 5.73 15.12
CA THR A 199 -9.32 7.14 15.53
C THR A 199 -8.68 7.31 16.92
N GLU A 200 -8.68 6.26 17.74
CA GLU A 200 -8.06 6.26 19.07
C GLU A 200 -6.64 5.69 19.00
N LEU A 201 -5.70 6.44 18.43
CA LEU A 201 -4.32 6.04 18.16
C LEU A 201 -3.35 6.40 19.29
#